data_e04b16544c20e57d5849116ad07610da
#
_entry.id   e04b16544c20e57d5849116ad07610da
#
_cell.length_a   1.000
_cell.length_b   1.000
_cell.length_c   1.000
_cell.angle_alpha   90.00
_cell.angle_beta   90.00
_cell.angle_gamma   90.00
#
_symmetry.space_group_name_H-M   'P 1'
#
loop_
_entity.id
_entity.type
_entity.pdbx_description
1 polymer ?
#
loop_
_entity_poly.entity_id
_entity_poly.type
_entity_poly.pdbx_seq_one_letter_code
_entity_poly.pdbx_strand_id
1 'polypeptide(L)'
;MRPATRFKFNAYLTRQAELNGVETGDLNKKFSVEPSVTQTIMTRVQESSEFLSRINIVPVSELTAEKVGLGVNGSVASTTDTDGGDERETAEFASLDSEKYFCDQVNYDFHIRYNTLDLWARYQDFQTRLRDAIIKRQALDRIMAGFNGTHRAKTSNRALNPLLQDIAPGWLQKYRTNAPTRVMSNIIGEDGEVVSEKIRVGHGGDYVNLDALVMDATNNMIAEWHQEDPELVVITGRQLMQDKYFPIVNKEQENSETLAADLIISQKRIGNLPAIRVPFFPANAFLITRLDNLSIYWLEDSHRRHIDENAKRDRIENYESIKQDYVVEDYACGCLVENIEILPVKSGGETVRGASALMVSDAPNYDGLAAAIMAAVNVAANPNEAQPEATTDAQTATQNAPETPATKGSK
;
A
#
# COMPACT_ATOMS: atom_id res chain seq x y z
N MET A 1 -14.93 -11.07 -30.57
CA MET A 1 -14.75 -12.30 -29.73
C MET A 1 -14.82 -13.56 -30.61
N ARG A 2 -13.86 -14.47 -30.46
CA ARG A 2 -13.81 -15.75 -31.22
C ARG A 2 -14.91 -16.71 -30.74
N PRO A 3 -15.41 -17.66 -31.60
CA PRO A 3 -16.46 -18.61 -31.17
C PRO A 3 -16.07 -19.46 -29.96
N ALA A 4 -14.83 -19.95 -29.90
CA ALA A 4 -14.33 -20.72 -28.75
C ALA A 4 -14.27 -19.88 -27.44
N THR A 5 -13.93 -18.60 -27.55
CA THR A 5 -13.95 -17.66 -26.41
C THR A 5 -15.38 -17.41 -25.99
N ARG A 6 -16.31 -17.20 -26.90
CA ARG A 6 -17.74 -17.04 -26.64
C ARG A 6 -18.29 -18.23 -25.84
N PHE A 7 -17.96 -19.46 -26.27
CA PHE A 7 -18.39 -20.66 -25.57
C PHE A 7 -17.90 -20.68 -24.10
N LYS A 8 -16.61 -20.42 -23.87
CA LYS A 8 -16.04 -20.37 -22.52
C LYS A 8 -16.60 -19.22 -21.68
N PHE A 9 -16.87 -18.07 -22.30
CA PHE A 9 -17.45 -16.93 -21.60
C PHE A 9 -18.91 -17.18 -21.24
N ASN A 10 -19.70 -17.78 -22.12
CA ASN A 10 -21.08 -18.18 -21.80
C ASN A 10 -21.11 -19.19 -20.64
N ALA A 11 -20.19 -20.17 -20.62
CA ALA A 11 -20.06 -21.09 -19.49
C ALA A 11 -19.71 -20.37 -18.17
N TYR A 12 -18.89 -19.31 -18.22
CA TYR A 12 -18.62 -18.44 -17.07
C TYR A 12 -19.89 -17.70 -16.61
N LEU A 13 -20.67 -17.13 -17.53
CA LEU A 13 -21.93 -16.46 -17.21
C LEU A 13 -22.95 -17.44 -16.59
N THR A 14 -23.12 -18.62 -17.16
CA THR A 14 -23.99 -19.67 -16.60
C THR A 14 -23.57 -20.01 -15.17
N ARG A 15 -22.27 -20.19 -14.94
CA ARG A 15 -21.77 -20.47 -13.58
C ARG A 15 -22.01 -19.32 -12.61
N GLN A 16 -21.87 -18.07 -13.05
CA GLN A 16 -22.21 -16.90 -12.21
C GLN A 16 -23.71 -16.84 -11.88
N ALA A 17 -24.57 -17.15 -12.84
CA ALA A 17 -26.01 -17.22 -12.65
C ALA A 17 -26.41 -18.29 -11.62
N GLU A 18 -25.87 -19.53 -11.78
CA GLU A 18 -26.08 -20.63 -10.84
C GLU A 18 -25.66 -20.30 -9.41
N LEU A 19 -24.46 -19.70 -9.24
CA LEU A 19 -23.92 -19.34 -7.91
C LEU A 19 -24.76 -18.30 -7.19
N ASN A 20 -25.47 -17.44 -7.93
CA ASN A 20 -26.26 -16.35 -7.38
C ASN A 20 -27.77 -16.61 -7.46
N GLY A 21 -28.22 -17.80 -7.90
CA GLY A 21 -29.61 -18.16 -7.98
C GLY A 21 -30.42 -17.31 -8.98
N VAL A 22 -29.76 -16.74 -10.00
CA VAL A 22 -30.39 -15.89 -11.02
C VAL A 22 -30.36 -16.55 -12.39
N GLU A 23 -31.26 -16.17 -13.29
CA GLU A 23 -31.21 -16.64 -14.67
C GLU A 23 -30.05 -16.01 -15.44
N THR A 24 -29.44 -16.75 -16.38
CA THR A 24 -28.31 -16.25 -17.17
C THR A 24 -28.68 -14.98 -17.95
N GLY A 25 -29.94 -14.83 -18.38
CA GLY A 25 -30.46 -13.65 -19.07
C GLY A 25 -30.61 -12.41 -18.16
N ASP A 26 -30.63 -12.58 -16.85
CA ASP A 26 -30.79 -11.49 -15.87
C ASP A 26 -29.46 -10.95 -15.33
N LEU A 27 -28.33 -11.55 -15.71
CA LEU A 27 -27.00 -11.05 -15.34
C LEU A 27 -26.71 -9.63 -15.89
N ASN A 28 -27.42 -9.23 -16.95
CA ASN A 28 -27.39 -7.87 -17.50
C ASN A 28 -28.31 -6.88 -16.76
N LYS A 29 -29.00 -7.33 -15.69
CA LYS A 29 -29.68 -6.49 -14.74
C LYS A 29 -28.88 -6.44 -13.44
N LYS A 30 -29.04 -5.41 -12.64
CA LYS A 30 -28.37 -5.30 -11.35
C LYS A 30 -28.98 -6.31 -10.37
N PHE A 31 -28.23 -7.32 -9.94
CA PHE A 31 -28.65 -8.34 -8.99
C PHE A 31 -27.89 -8.28 -7.68
N SER A 32 -28.47 -8.81 -6.61
CA SER A 32 -27.80 -9.03 -5.33
C SER A 32 -26.94 -10.28 -5.43
N VAL A 33 -25.69 -10.20 -4.96
CA VAL A 33 -24.84 -11.38 -4.84
C VAL A 33 -25.24 -12.13 -3.57
N GLU A 34 -25.36 -13.45 -3.68
CA GLU A 34 -25.67 -14.30 -2.53
C GLU A 34 -24.65 -14.10 -1.37
N PRO A 35 -25.12 -14.01 -0.11
CA PRO A 35 -24.26 -13.77 1.04
C PRO A 35 -23.11 -14.77 1.16
N SER A 36 -23.36 -16.06 0.92
CA SER A 36 -22.35 -17.12 0.92
C SER A 36 -21.28 -16.93 -0.15
N VAL A 37 -21.66 -16.44 -1.31
CA VAL A 37 -20.74 -16.10 -2.41
C VAL A 37 -19.91 -14.87 -2.05
N THR A 38 -20.54 -13.85 -1.47
CA THR A 38 -19.88 -12.64 -0.99
C THR A 38 -18.84 -12.97 0.08
N GLN A 39 -19.18 -13.78 1.07
CA GLN A 39 -18.27 -14.24 2.11
C GLN A 39 -17.07 -15.01 1.51
N THR A 40 -17.33 -15.91 0.56
CA THR A 40 -16.27 -16.63 -0.14
C THR A 40 -15.34 -15.67 -0.90
N ILE A 41 -15.87 -14.64 -1.56
CA ILE A 41 -15.08 -13.61 -2.24
C ILE A 41 -14.23 -12.84 -1.23
N MET A 42 -14.81 -12.41 -0.11
CA MET A 42 -14.10 -11.66 0.94
C MET A 42 -12.99 -12.50 1.57
N THR A 43 -13.23 -13.78 1.85
CA THR A 43 -12.18 -14.71 2.32
C THR A 43 -11.04 -14.82 1.32
N ARG A 44 -11.33 -14.95 0.02
CA ARG A 44 -10.29 -14.99 -1.01
C ARG A 44 -9.55 -13.66 -1.20
N VAL A 45 -10.23 -12.53 -1.00
CA VAL A 45 -9.60 -11.20 -0.97
C VAL A 45 -8.61 -11.14 0.19
N GLN A 46 -9.01 -11.64 1.36
CA GLN A 46 -8.16 -11.72 2.55
C GLN A 46 -6.94 -12.62 2.31
N GLU A 47 -7.14 -13.83 1.80
CA GLU A 47 -6.07 -14.78 1.47
C GLU A 47 -5.11 -14.29 0.36
N SER A 48 -5.56 -13.39 -0.51
CA SER A 48 -4.77 -12.91 -1.67
C SER A 48 -3.61 -11.98 -1.30
N SER A 49 -3.54 -11.50 -0.07
CA SER A 49 -2.50 -10.60 0.44
C SER A 49 -2.07 -11.00 1.83
N GLU A 50 -0.75 -11.12 2.05
CA GLU A 50 -0.18 -11.40 3.37
C GLU A 50 -0.63 -10.39 4.44
N PHE A 51 -0.77 -9.11 4.07
CA PHE A 51 -1.25 -8.09 4.98
C PHE A 51 -2.74 -8.29 5.32
N LEU A 52 -3.59 -8.48 4.30
CA LEU A 52 -5.03 -8.65 4.53
C LEU A 52 -5.36 -9.94 5.30
N SER A 53 -4.55 -11.00 5.16
CA SER A 53 -4.74 -12.25 5.91
C SER A 53 -4.49 -12.11 7.42
N ARG A 54 -3.82 -11.03 7.83
CA ARG A 54 -3.46 -10.75 9.23
C ARG A 54 -4.31 -9.67 9.88
N ILE A 55 -5.16 -8.97 9.13
CA ILE A 55 -6.13 -8.00 9.64
C ILE A 55 -7.53 -8.63 9.68
N ASN A 56 -8.46 -7.95 10.33
CA ASN A 56 -9.85 -8.43 10.41
C ASN A 56 -10.66 -7.98 9.18
N ILE A 57 -11.42 -8.88 8.58
CA ILE A 57 -12.44 -8.59 7.57
C ILE A 57 -13.75 -9.14 8.07
N VAL A 58 -14.61 -8.27 8.59
CA VAL A 58 -15.79 -8.65 9.41
C VAL A 58 -17.08 -8.30 8.68
N PRO A 59 -18.01 -9.26 8.51
CA PRO A 59 -19.37 -8.96 8.08
C PRO A 59 -20.14 -8.23 9.18
N VAL A 60 -20.94 -7.23 8.80
CA VAL A 60 -21.83 -6.49 9.70
C VAL A 60 -23.24 -6.47 9.11
N SER A 61 -24.24 -6.57 9.97
CA SER A 61 -25.65 -6.59 9.58
C SER A 61 -26.26 -5.19 9.44
N GLU A 62 -25.68 -4.20 10.11
CA GLU A 62 -26.18 -2.83 10.14
C GLU A 62 -25.28 -1.87 9.36
N LEU A 63 -25.90 -0.88 8.71
CA LEU A 63 -25.20 0.15 7.93
C LEU A 63 -24.31 1.02 8.82
N THR A 64 -24.79 1.30 10.02
CA THR A 64 -24.10 2.07 11.05
C THR A 64 -24.46 1.50 12.40
N ALA A 65 -23.47 1.29 13.24
CA ALA A 65 -23.67 0.94 14.64
C ALA A 65 -22.54 1.53 15.49
N GLU A 66 -22.78 1.57 16.77
CA GLU A 66 -21.75 1.92 17.73
C GLU A 66 -20.81 0.72 17.90
N LYS A 67 -19.53 0.99 17.80
CA LYS A 67 -18.50 0.03 18.16
C LYS A 67 -18.41 0.03 19.68
N VAL A 68 -18.88 -1.01 20.31
CA VAL A 68 -18.72 -1.20 21.74
C VAL A 68 -17.31 -1.73 21.97
N GLY A 69 -16.33 -0.84 22.08
CA GLY A 69 -15.00 -1.19 22.53
C GLY A 69 -15.06 -1.49 24.03
N LEU A 70 -14.74 -2.72 24.44
CA LEU A 70 -14.43 -3.03 25.82
C LEU A 70 -13.00 -2.55 26.11
N GLY A 71 -12.83 -1.22 26.18
CA GLY A 71 -11.59 -0.64 26.70
C GLY A 71 -11.53 -0.90 28.20
N VAL A 72 -10.51 -1.63 28.66
CA VAL A 72 -10.24 -1.81 30.07
C VAL A 72 -9.36 -0.63 30.52
N ASN A 73 -9.96 0.38 31.12
CA ASN A 73 -9.25 1.53 31.64
C ASN A 73 -8.99 1.37 33.14
N GLY A 74 -7.72 1.16 33.51
CA GLY A 74 -7.28 1.16 34.90
C GLY A 74 -7.32 -0.20 35.60
N SER A 75 -6.90 -0.19 36.86
CA SER A 75 -6.86 -1.39 37.71
C SER A 75 -8.19 -1.56 38.44
N VAL A 76 -8.74 -2.76 38.41
CA VAL A 76 -9.93 -3.16 39.21
C VAL A 76 -9.56 -3.87 40.51
N ALA A 77 -8.27 -4.15 40.72
CA ALA A 77 -7.82 -4.81 41.93
C ALA A 77 -7.77 -3.84 43.09
N SER A 78 -8.46 -4.14 44.19
CA SER A 78 -8.44 -3.38 45.42
C SER A 78 -8.48 -4.32 46.65
N THR A 79 -8.01 -3.83 47.77
CA THR A 79 -8.16 -4.53 49.06
C THR A 79 -8.98 -3.65 49.99
N THR A 80 -9.98 -4.23 50.67
CA THR A 80 -10.83 -3.52 51.60
C THR A 80 -10.92 -4.34 52.91
N ASP A 81 -10.66 -3.70 54.05
CA ASP A 81 -10.84 -4.32 55.37
C ASP A 81 -12.32 -4.26 55.78
N THR A 82 -13.05 -5.32 55.42
CA THR A 82 -14.48 -5.42 55.76
C THR A 82 -14.69 -5.75 57.26
N ASP A 83 -13.67 -6.27 57.96
CA ASP A 83 -13.74 -6.53 59.40
C ASP A 83 -13.64 -5.20 60.19
N GLY A 84 -12.97 -4.19 59.64
CA GLY A 84 -12.93 -2.83 60.17
C GLY A 84 -14.19 -2.00 59.95
N GLY A 85 -15.13 -2.50 59.18
CA GLY A 85 -16.41 -1.83 58.86
C GLY A 85 -16.41 -1.05 57.55
N ASP A 86 -15.36 -1.16 56.75
CA ASP A 86 -15.33 -0.53 55.44
C ASP A 86 -16.12 -1.38 54.40
N GLU A 87 -16.76 -0.68 53.47
CA GLU A 87 -17.51 -1.34 52.38
C GLU A 87 -16.65 -1.44 51.09
N ARG A 88 -16.82 -2.52 50.33
CA ARG A 88 -16.16 -2.70 49.03
C ARG A 88 -16.80 -1.79 47.99
N GLU A 89 -16.01 -0.90 47.42
CA GLU A 89 -16.41 -0.03 46.32
C GLU A 89 -16.13 -0.69 44.97
N THR A 90 -17.09 -0.57 44.04
CA THR A 90 -16.94 -1.03 42.67
C THR A 90 -16.57 0.15 41.78
N ALA A 91 -15.57 -0.04 40.92
CA ALA A 91 -15.22 0.93 39.88
C ALA A 91 -15.75 0.46 38.53
N GLU A 92 -16.21 1.38 37.70
CA GLU A 92 -16.56 1.10 36.31
C GLU A 92 -15.27 1.07 35.48
N PHE A 93 -14.93 -0.11 34.96
CA PHE A 93 -13.69 -0.32 34.21
C PHE A 93 -13.90 -0.27 32.71
N ALA A 94 -15.14 -0.36 32.23
CA ALA A 94 -15.48 -0.30 30.82
C ALA A 94 -15.68 1.17 30.40
N SER A 95 -14.76 1.74 29.66
CA SER A 95 -15.06 2.94 28.90
C SER A 95 -15.80 2.54 27.63
N LEU A 96 -17.07 2.93 27.58
CA LEU A 96 -17.87 2.86 26.34
C LEU A 96 -17.36 3.99 25.43
N ASP A 97 -16.29 3.72 24.66
CA ASP A 97 -15.96 4.55 23.52
C ASP A 97 -16.98 4.24 22.42
N SER A 98 -18.02 5.08 22.36
CA SER A 98 -19.10 4.94 21.36
C SER A 98 -18.64 5.49 20.02
N GLU A 99 -17.60 4.90 19.45
CA GLU A 99 -17.23 5.19 18.09
C GLU A 99 -18.19 4.50 17.12
N LYS A 100 -18.58 5.24 16.10
CA LYS A 100 -19.51 4.76 15.08
C LYS A 100 -18.74 4.37 13.83
N TYR A 101 -19.08 3.19 13.29
CA TYR A 101 -18.70 2.88 11.92
C TYR A 101 -19.86 3.23 10.98
N PHE A 102 -19.52 3.51 9.72
CA PHE A 102 -20.51 3.78 8.68
C PHE A 102 -20.05 3.16 7.36
N CYS A 103 -20.74 2.10 6.92
CA CYS A 103 -20.42 1.40 5.69
C CYS A 103 -20.88 2.16 4.45
N ASP A 104 -19.96 2.85 3.80
CA ASP A 104 -20.18 3.56 2.54
C ASP A 104 -20.06 2.64 1.33
N GLN A 105 -20.84 2.93 0.27
CA GLN A 105 -20.77 2.17 -0.98
C GLN A 105 -19.47 2.46 -1.73
N VAL A 106 -18.71 1.41 -2.04
CA VAL A 106 -17.54 1.45 -2.91
C VAL A 106 -17.83 0.66 -4.17
N ASN A 107 -17.46 1.20 -5.33
CA ASN A 107 -17.64 0.60 -6.63
C ASN A 107 -16.30 0.02 -7.14
N TYR A 108 -16.34 -1.25 -7.56
CA TYR A 108 -15.19 -1.97 -8.14
C TYR A 108 -15.47 -2.29 -9.61
N ASP A 109 -15.68 -1.24 -10.41
CA ASP A 109 -16.06 -1.34 -11.80
C ASP A 109 -14.85 -1.55 -12.71
N PHE A 110 -14.95 -2.54 -13.60
CA PHE A 110 -13.91 -2.84 -14.57
C PHE A 110 -14.48 -3.32 -15.90
N HIS A 111 -13.67 -3.28 -16.93
CA HIS A 111 -14.04 -3.86 -18.22
C HIS A 111 -12.90 -4.69 -18.81
N ILE A 112 -13.26 -5.66 -19.63
CA ILE A 112 -12.31 -6.51 -20.34
C ILE A 112 -12.59 -6.43 -21.83
N ARG A 113 -11.58 -6.05 -22.61
CA ARG A 113 -11.69 -6.00 -24.09
C ARG A 113 -11.73 -7.39 -24.68
N TYR A 114 -12.43 -7.56 -25.80
CA TYR A 114 -12.54 -8.84 -26.49
C TYR A 114 -11.18 -9.43 -26.86
N ASN A 115 -10.23 -8.62 -27.31
CA ASN A 115 -8.89 -9.08 -27.64
C ASN A 115 -8.15 -9.68 -26.42
N THR A 116 -8.27 -9.06 -25.26
CA THR A 116 -7.70 -9.60 -24.02
C THR A 116 -8.37 -10.90 -23.62
N LEU A 117 -9.69 -10.97 -23.75
CA LEU A 117 -10.47 -12.16 -23.47
C LEU A 117 -10.08 -13.32 -24.42
N ASP A 118 -9.89 -13.03 -25.72
CA ASP A 118 -9.45 -14.00 -26.73
C ASP A 118 -8.04 -14.56 -26.48
N LEU A 119 -7.14 -13.74 -25.89
CA LEU A 119 -5.81 -14.18 -25.47
C LEU A 119 -5.90 -15.12 -24.26
N TRP A 120 -6.68 -14.75 -23.26
CA TRP A 120 -6.82 -15.52 -22.02
C TRP A 120 -7.62 -16.80 -22.21
N ALA A 121 -8.61 -16.82 -23.12
CA ALA A 121 -9.40 -18.01 -23.44
C ALA A 121 -8.58 -19.19 -24.01
N ARG A 122 -7.32 -18.99 -24.40
CA ARG A 122 -6.41 -20.07 -24.81
C ARG A 122 -6.04 -20.99 -23.63
N TYR A 123 -6.05 -20.47 -22.39
CA TYR A 123 -5.76 -21.26 -21.20
C TYR A 123 -6.96 -22.09 -20.76
N GLN A 124 -6.70 -23.29 -20.21
CA GLN A 124 -7.77 -24.17 -19.73
C GLN A 124 -8.41 -23.61 -18.45
N ASP A 125 -7.62 -22.95 -17.63
CA ASP A 125 -7.98 -22.31 -16.33
C ASP A 125 -8.42 -20.84 -16.47
N PHE A 126 -8.94 -20.46 -17.64
CA PHE A 126 -9.36 -19.09 -17.96
C PHE A 126 -10.22 -18.42 -16.87
N GLN A 127 -11.26 -19.12 -16.39
CA GLN A 127 -12.18 -18.57 -15.40
C GLN A 127 -11.50 -18.30 -14.06
N THR A 128 -10.64 -19.22 -13.62
CA THR A 128 -9.87 -19.09 -12.38
C THR A 128 -8.89 -17.93 -12.45
N ARG A 129 -8.11 -17.81 -13.53
CA ARG A 129 -7.17 -16.71 -13.74
C ARG A 129 -7.84 -15.35 -13.75
N LEU A 130 -8.99 -15.25 -14.42
CA LEU A 130 -9.76 -14.01 -14.48
C LEU A 130 -10.24 -13.61 -13.09
N ARG A 131 -10.86 -14.54 -12.36
CA ARG A 131 -11.32 -14.32 -10.99
C ARG A 131 -10.16 -13.87 -10.06
N ASP A 132 -9.06 -14.62 -10.07
CA ASP A 132 -7.95 -14.37 -9.17
C ASP A 132 -7.26 -13.01 -9.45
N ALA A 133 -7.18 -12.61 -10.73
CA ALA A 133 -6.69 -11.28 -11.11
C ALA A 133 -7.58 -10.14 -10.58
N ILE A 134 -8.91 -10.32 -10.65
CA ILE A 134 -9.89 -9.35 -10.13
C ILE A 134 -9.78 -9.26 -8.61
N ILE A 135 -9.78 -10.39 -7.91
CA ILE A 135 -9.67 -10.47 -6.45
C ILE A 135 -8.39 -9.80 -5.97
N LYS A 136 -7.26 -10.11 -6.61
CA LYS A 136 -5.97 -9.48 -6.28
C LYS A 136 -6.00 -7.96 -6.46
N ARG A 137 -6.65 -7.47 -7.52
CA ARG A 137 -6.77 -6.02 -7.74
C ARG A 137 -7.66 -5.36 -6.69
N GLN A 138 -8.81 -5.96 -6.37
CA GLN A 138 -9.70 -5.48 -5.32
C GLN A 138 -9.03 -5.47 -3.94
N ALA A 139 -8.18 -6.47 -3.64
CA ALA A 139 -7.38 -6.51 -2.42
C ALA A 139 -6.39 -5.34 -2.34
N LEU A 140 -5.66 -5.06 -3.43
CA LEU A 140 -4.74 -3.94 -3.50
C LEU A 140 -5.45 -2.58 -3.39
N ASP A 141 -6.64 -2.43 -3.98
CA ASP A 141 -7.42 -1.21 -3.89
C ASP A 141 -7.94 -0.96 -2.45
N ARG A 142 -8.31 -2.04 -1.72
CA ARG A 142 -8.67 -1.94 -0.29
C ARG A 142 -7.49 -1.51 0.56
N ILE A 143 -6.30 -2.07 0.35
CA ILE A 143 -5.09 -1.65 1.07
C ILE A 143 -4.78 -0.17 0.75
N MET A 144 -4.85 0.21 -0.52
CA MET A 144 -4.56 1.57 -0.97
C MET A 144 -5.50 2.59 -0.33
N ALA A 145 -6.81 2.36 -0.38
CA ALA A 145 -7.81 3.23 0.22
C ALA A 145 -7.73 3.22 1.76
N GLY A 146 -7.44 2.06 2.37
CA GLY A 146 -7.29 1.93 3.82
C GLY A 146 -6.18 2.77 4.42
N PHE A 147 -5.05 2.93 3.73
CA PHE A 147 -3.94 3.76 4.21
C PHE A 147 -3.97 5.20 3.69
N ASN A 148 -4.51 5.45 2.50
CA ASN A 148 -4.44 6.78 1.88
C ASN A 148 -5.77 7.52 1.86
N GLY A 149 -6.89 6.86 2.20
CA GLY A 149 -8.19 7.48 2.21
C GLY A 149 -8.28 8.64 3.21
N THR A 150 -8.70 9.82 2.75
CA THR A 150 -8.83 11.03 3.57
C THR A 150 -10.26 11.48 3.77
N HIS A 151 -11.10 11.31 2.74
CA HIS A 151 -12.49 11.76 2.78
C HIS A 151 -13.36 10.95 1.82
N ARG A 152 -14.67 11.15 1.90
CA ARG A 152 -15.65 10.59 0.97
C ARG A 152 -16.10 11.66 -0.02
N ALA A 153 -15.77 11.49 -1.31
CA ALA A 153 -16.32 12.32 -2.37
C ALA A 153 -17.63 11.74 -2.91
N LYS A 154 -18.54 12.58 -3.41
CA LYS A 154 -19.76 12.12 -4.11
C LYS A 154 -19.42 11.37 -5.40
N THR A 155 -18.37 11.79 -6.09
CA THR A 155 -17.81 11.14 -7.27
C THR A 155 -16.30 11.18 -7.17
N SER A 156 -15.66 10.02 -7.23
CA SER A 156 -14.20 9.92 -7.14
C SER A 156 -13.50 10.43 -8.39
N ASN A 157 -12.34 11.08 -8.20
CA ASN A 157 -11.50 11.59 -9.29
C ASN A 157 -10.10 10.98 -9.19
N ARG A 158 -9.85 9.92 -9.96
CA ARG A 158 -8.57 9.19 -9.97
C ARG A 158 -7.38 10.02 -10.48
N ALA A 159 -7.62 11.08 -11.26
CA ALA A 159 -6.56 11.95 -11.77
C ALA A 159 -6.00 12.83 -10.64
N LEU A 160 -6.88 13.35 -9.76
CA LEU A 160 -6.48 14.14 -8.59
C LEU A 160 -6.12 13.27 -7.41
N ASN A 161 -6.74 12.09 -7.27
CA ASN A 161 -6.59 11.16 -6.15
C ASN A 161 -6.09 9.79 -6.62
N PRO A 162 -4.84 9.66 -7.10
CA PRO A 162 -4.32 8.43 -7.69
C PRO A 162 -4.17 7.28 -6.67
N LEU A 163 -4.11 7.59 -5.37
CA LEU A 163 -4.06 6.63 -4.27
C LEU A 163 -5.42 6.42 -3.60
N LEU A 164 -6.53 6.72 -4.30
CA LEU A 164 -7.90 6.52 -3.81
C LEU A 164 -8.24 7.31 -2.53
N GLN A 165 -7.67 8.53 -2.40
CA GLN A 165 -7.82 9.36 -1.21
C GLN A 165 -9.25 9.82 -0.97
N ASP A 166 -10.10 9.82 -1.99
CA ASP A 166 -11.47 10.34 -2.02
C ASP A 166 -12.56 9.27 -1.95
N ILE A 167 -12.20 8.00 -1.67
CA ILE A 167 -13.18 6.89 -1.62
C ILE A 167 -13.83 6.77 -0.25
N ALA A 168 -13.03 6.77 0.82
CA ALA A 168 -13.50 6.71 2.21
C ALA A 168 -12.37 7.14 3.15
N PRO A 169 -12.67 7.63 4.37
CA PRO A 169 -11.65 7.81 5.40
C PRO A 169 -11.02 6.46 5.77
N GLY A 170 -9.71 6.34 5.59
CA GLY A 170 -8.96 5.13 5.92
C GLY A 170 -8.44 5.15 7.36
N TRP A 171 -7.68 4.09 7.74
CA TRP A 171 -7.16 3.93 9.10
C TRP A 171 -6.32 5.11 9.56
N LEU A 172 -5.38 5.62 8.74
CA LEU A 172 -4.54 6.76 9.13
C LEU A 172 -5.36 8.03 9.33
N GLN A 173 -6.37 8.26 8.49
CA GLN A 173 -7.26 9.41 8.65
C GLN A 173 -8.10 9.30 9.91
N LYS A 174 -8.53 8.10 10.28
CA LYS A 174 -9.26 7.88 11.53
C LYS A 174 -8.39 8.16 12.75
N TYR A 175 -7.10 7.79 12.74
CA TYR A 175 -6.15 8.23 13.78
C TYR A 175 -6.08 9.75 13.88
N ARG A 176 -5.92 10.47 12.75
CA ARG A 176 -5.86 11.94 12.73
C ARG A 176 -7.12 12.60 13.28
N THR A 177 -8.29 12.00 13.04
CA THR A 177 -9.58 12.57 13.41
C THR A 177 -9.99 12.22 14.83
N ASN A 178 -9.86 10.93 15.21
CA ASN A 178 -10.43 10.39 16.44
C ASN A 178 -9.41 10.31 17.58
N ALA A 179 -8.11 10.19 17.26
CA ALA A 179 -7.04 10.10 18.25
C ALA A 179 -5.86 11.01 17.91
N PRO A 180 -6.03 12.33 17.79
CA PRO A 180 -4.97 13.26 17.39
C PRO A 180 -3.78 13.26 18.37
N THR A 181 -3.98 12.94 19.64
CA THR A 181 -2.91 12.82 20.66
C THR A 181 -1.97 11.62 20.38
N ARG A 182 -2.38 10.69 19.53
CA ARG A 182 -1.60 9.52 19.10
C ARG A 182 -1.03 9.68 17.69
N VAL A 183 -1.01 10.92 17.20
CA VAL A 183 -0.44 11.28 15.89
C VAL A 183 0.69 12.28 16.10
N MET A 184 1.90 11.88 15.74
CA MET A 184 3.07 12.76 15.72
C MET A 184 3.34 13.18 14.28
N SER A 185 3.10 14.44 13.95
CA SER A 185 3.32 15.00 12.61
C SER A 185 4.32 16.14 12.56
N ASN A 186 4.72 16.63 13.73
CA ASN A 186 5.63 17.77 13.92
C ASN A 186 6.41 17.60 15.25
N ILE A 187 7.40 18.43 15.45
CA ILE A 187 8.15 18.52 16.72
C ILE A 187 7.64 19.75 17.47
N ILE A 188 7.23 19.55 18.72
CA ILE A 188 6.73 20.57 19.62
C ILE A 188 7.82 20.86 20.65
N GLY A 189 8.11 22.13 20.90
CA GLY A 189 9.04 22.59 21.93
C GLY A 189 8.46 22.50 23.35
N GLU A 190 9.29 22.76 24.37
CA GLU A 190 8.89 22.80 25.77
C GLU A 190 7.83 23.88 26.06
N ASP A 191 7.77 24.92 25.23
CA ASP A 191 6.81 26.02 25.26
C ASP A 191 5.46 25.68 24.60
N GLY A 192 5.32 24.49 24.00
CA GLY A 192 4.13 24.04 23.25
C GLY A 192 4.03 24.57 21.82
N GLU A 193 5.03 25.31 21.35
CA GLU A 193 5.09 25.81 19.98
C GLU A 193 5.68 24.78 19.02
N VAL A 194 5.26 24.82 17.75
CA VAL A 194 5.80 23.94 16.72
C VAL A 194 7.21 24.40 16.33
N VAL A 195 8.22 23.63 16.69
CA VAL A 195 9.63 23.88 16.35
C VAL A 195 9.95 23.45 14.92
N SER A 196 9.37 22.36 14.46
CA SER A 196 9.56 21.82 13.12
C SER A 196 8.31 21.15 12.59
N GLU A 197 7.90 21.48 11.36
CA GLU A 197 6.79 20.82 10.66
C GLU A 197 7.14 19.40 10.19
N LYS A 198 8.41 19.02 10.27
CA LYS A 198 8.93 17.71 9.88
C LYS A 198 9.73 17.10 11.01
N ILE A 199 9.66 15.80 11.11
CA ILE A 199 10.45 14.99 12.05
C ILE A 199 11.72 14.57 11.33
N ARG A 200 12.86 15.20 11.64
CA ARG A 200 14.13 14.94 10.98
C ARG A 200 14.88 13.82 11.69
N VAL A 201 15.19 12.77 10.95
CA VAL A 201 15.87 11.59 11.44
C VAL A 201 17.25 11.49 10.77
N GLY A 202 18.30 11.40 11.57
CA GLY A 202 19.67 11.31 11.12
C GLY A 202 20.61 12.23 11.90
N HIS A 203 21.87 12.26 11.49
CA HIS A 203 22.87 13.08 12.19
C HIS A 203 22.53 14.58 12.12
N GLY A 204 22.32 15.18 13.28
CA GLY A 204 21.91 16.59 13.42
C GLY A 204 20.42 16.83 13.19
N GLY A 205 19.60 15.77 13.15
CA GLY A 205 18.15 15.81 13.18
C GLY A 205 17.59 15.73 14.61
N ASP A 206 16.28 15.67 14.68
CA ASP A 206 15.53 15.58 15.95
C ASP A 206 15.74 14.20 16.60
N TYR A 207 15.91 13.16 15.80
CA TYR A 207 16.26 11.79 16.22
C TYR A 207 17.50 11.29 15.49
N VAL A 208 18.38 10.60 16.21
CA VAL A 208 19.64 10.09 15.64
C VAL A 208 19.39 9.01 14.58
N ASN A 209 18.37 8.21 14.79
CA ASN A 209 17.98 7.13 13.86
C ASN A 209 16.49 6.81 13.98
N LEU A 210 15.98 6.00 13.06
CA LEU A 210 14.58 5.60 13.02
C LEU A 210 14.18 4.72 14.22
N ASP A 211 15.14 3.97 14.79
CA ASP A 211 14.89 3.13 15.95
C ASP A 211 14.55 3.98 17.20
N ALA A 212 15.28 5.08 17.40
CA ALA A 212 15.02 6.02 18.50
C ALA A 212 13.63 6.66 18.39
N LEU A 213 13.24 7.06 17.16
CA LEU A 213 11.90 7.61 16.92
C LEU A 213 10.78 6.59 17.20
N VAL A 214 10.96 5.33 16.81
CA VAL A 214 9.95 4.27 17.05
C VAL A 214 9.88 3.94 18.56
N MET A 215 11.01 3.90 19.26
CA MET A 215 11.01 3.66 20.71
C MET A 215 10.33 4.81 21.48
N ASP A 216 10.60 6.04 21.09
CA ASP A 216 9.97 7.22 21.67
C ASP A 216 8.45 7.23 21.44
N ALA A 217 8.03 6.99 20.19
CA ALA A 217 6.61 6.89 19.85
C ALA A 217 5.90 5.76 20.61
N THR A 218 6.55 4.60 20.78
CA THR A 218 5.97 3.48 21.52
C THR A 218 5.77 3.84 22.98
N ASN A 219 6.77 4.45 23.63
CA ASN A 219 6.72 4.74 25.07
C ASN A 219 5.77 5.90 25.43
N ASN A 220 5.67 6.91 24.54
CA ASN A 220 4.95 8.12 24.88
C ASN A 220 3.54 8.20 24.28
N MET A 221 3.26 7.43 23.21
CA MET A 221 2.00 7.56 22.47
C MET A 221 1.10 6.33 22.55
N ILE A 222 1.62 5.17 22.93
CA ILE A 222 0.83 3.95 23.14
C ILE A 222 0.48 3.84 24.62
N ALA A 223 -0.72 3.34 24.92
CA ALA A 223 -1.14 3.16 26.30
C ALA A 223 -0.23 2.15 27.01
N GLU A 224 0.08 2.41 28.30
CA GLU A 224 1.06 1.68 29.10
C GLU A 224 0.86 0.15 29.06
N TRP A 225 -0.39 -0.32 29.10
CA TRP A 225 -0.72 -1.75 29.07
C TRP A 225 -0.53 -2.41 27.71
N HIS A 226 -0.35 -1.63 26.63
CA HIS A 226 -0.07 -2.13 25.29
C HIS A 226 1.40 -2.01 24.89
N GLN A 227 2.23 -1.24 25.62
CA GLN A 227 3.64 -0.97 25.26
C GLN A 227 4.49 -2.25 25.20
N GLU A 228 4.20 -3.21 26.08
CA GLU A 228 4.91 -4.50 26.18
C GLU A 228 4.25 -5.62 25.36
N ASP A 229 3.25 -5.31 24.51
CA ASP A 229 2.56 -6.31 23.73
C ASP A 229 3.48 -6.86 22.62
N PRO A 230 3.79 -8.19 22.62
CA PRO A 230 4.66 -8.81 21.63
C PRO A 230 4.09 -8.83 20.20
N GLU A 231 2.79 -8.56 20.04
CA GLU A 231 2.11 -8.50 18.73
C GLU A 231 2.15 -7.13 18.08
N LEU A 232 2.71 -6.13 18.77
CA LEU A 232 2.95 -4.82 18.18
C LEU A 232 3.92 -4.91 17.00
N VAL A 233 3.57 -4.26 15.92
CA VAL A 233 4.37 -4.19 14.69
C VAL A 233 4.48 -2.76 14.16
N VAL A 234 5.57 -2.46 13.49
CA VAL A 234 5.75 -1.21 12.75
C VAL A 234 5.31 -1.44 11.30
N ILE A 235 4.20 -0.85 10.89
CA ILE A 235 3.74 -0.87 9.51
C ILE A 235 4.34 0.32 8.78
N THR A 236 5.06 0.10 7.69
CA THR A 236 5.75 1.15 6.96
C THR A 236 5.79 0.89 5.45
N GLY A 237 6.12 1.92 4.69
CA GLY A 237 6.39 1.84 3.27
C GLY A 237 7.80 1.28 2.98
N ARG A 238 8.05 1.02 1.70
CA ARG A 238 9.36 0.51 1.26
C ARG A 238 10.50 1.50 1.51
N GLN A 239 10.22 2.81 1.39
CA GLN A 239 11.24 3.86 1.42
C GLN A 239 11.92 3.95 2.78
N LEU A 240 11.19 4.07 3.87
CA LEU A 240 11.76 4.14 5.22
C LEU A 240 12.60 2.90 5.57
N MET A 241 12.15 1.71 5.16
CA MET A 241 12.92 0.48 5.34
C MET A 241 14.21 0.48 4.53
N GLN A 242 14.17 0.98 3.30
CA GLN A 242 15.35 1.10 2.46
C GLN A 242 16.34 2.10 3.05
N ASP A 243 15.87 3.27 3.46
CA ASP A 243 16.70 4.33 4.03
C ASP A 243 17.38 3.90 5.34
N LYS A 244 16.71 3.07 6.15
CA LYS A 244 17.30 2.49 7.36
C LYS A 244 18.47 1.54 7.04
N TYR A 245 18.31 0.63 6.09
CA TYR A 245 19.28 -0.42 5.83
C TYR A 245 20.33 -0.03 4.79
N PHE A 246 20.07 0.96 3.95
CA PHE A 246 21.00 1.39 2.88
C PHE A 246 22.39 1.76 3.39
N PRO A 247 22.57 2.51 4.50
CA PRO A 247 23.88 2.82 5.03
C PRO A 247 24.68 1.57 5.46
N ILE A 248 23.99 0.53 5.92
CA ILE A 248 24.61 -0.74 6.35
C ILE A 248 25.08 -1.53 5.13
N VAL A 249 24.24 -1.61 4.08
CA VAL A 249 24.56 -2.34 2.85
C VAL A 249 25.65 -1.66 2.02
N ASN A 250 25.69 -0.32 2.04
CA ASN A 250 26.61 0.47 1.21
C ASN A 250 28.00 0.68 1.84
N LYS A 251 28.26 0.14 3.03
CA LYS A 251 29.54 0.24 3.71
C LYS A 251 30.41 -0.96 3.33
N GLU A 252 31.64 -0.70 2.86
CA GLU A 252 32.63 -1.77 2.73
C GLU A 252 33.01 -2.29 4.11
N GLN A 253 32.71 -3.57 4.38
CA GLN A 253 32.86 -4.20 5.70
C GLN A 253 33.73 -5.45 5.60
N GLU A 254 34.41 -5.77 6.69
CA GLU A 254 35.09 -7.07 6.85
C GLU A 254 34.06 -8.22 6.92
N ASN A 255 34.49 -9.44 6.60
CA ASN A 255 33.57 -10.60 6.50
C ASN A 255 32.72 -10.86 7.77
N SER A 256 33.24 -10.58 8.96
CA SER A 256 32.50 -10.71 10.23
C SER A 256 31.41 -9.63 10.40
N GLU A 257 31.68 -8.41 9.96
CA GLU A 257 30.71 -7.30 10.00
C GLU A 257 29.64 -7.49 8.94
N THR A 258 29.97 -8.07 7.78
CA THR A 258 29.00 -8.41 6.72
C THR A 258 27.98 -9.44 7.23
N LEU A 259 28.41 -10.49 7.94
CA LEU A 259 27.51 -11.47 8.55
C LEU A 259 26.58 -10.84 9.58
N ALA A 260 27.07 -9.93 10.42
CA ALA A 260 26.26 -9.20 11.38
C ALA A 260 25.24 -8.28 10.69
N ALA A 261 25.65 -7.59 9.62
CA ALA A 261 24.78 -6.75 8.81
C ALA A 261 23.67 -7.56 8.14
N ASP A 262 23.99 -8.71 7.56
CA ASP A 262 23.00 -9.61 6.94
C ASP A 262 21.98 -10.13 7.96
N LEU A 263 22.41 -10.42 9.18
CA LEU A 263 21.53 -10.82 10.27
C LEU A 263 20.57 -9.70 10.66
N ILE A 264 21.04 -8.47 10.81
CA ILE A 264 20.23 -7.29 11.13
C ILE A 264 19.20 -7.02 10.03
N ILE A 265 19.62 -7.10 8.75
CA ILE A 265 18.72 -6.89 7.60
C ILE A 265 17.67 -7.98 7.51
N SER A 266 18.02 -9.22 7.84
CA SER A 266 17.11 -10.36 7.78
C SER A 266 15.98 -10.28 8.83
N GLN A 267 16.23 -9.68 9.99
CA GLN A 267 15.28 -9.57 11.08
C GLN A 267 14.16 -8.52 10.82
N LYS A 268 14.40 -7.56 9.93
CA LYS A 268 13.43 -6.49 9.58
C LYS A 268 12.78 -5.85 10.81
N ARG A 269 13.58 -5.36 11.75
CA ARG A 269 13.11 -4.71 12.98
C ARG A 269 13.38 -3.21 12.94
N ILE A 270 12.49 -2.42 13.55
CA ILE A 270 12.67 -0.99 13.80
C ILE A 270 12.25 -0.73 15.25
N GLY A 271 13.12 -0.08 16.06
CA GLY A 271 12.83 0.20 17.46
C GLY A 271 12.51 -1.05 18.28
N ASN A 272 13.20 -2.15 18.01
CA ASN A 272 12.97 -3.48 18.62
C ASN A 272 11.64 -4.17 18.21
N LEU A 273 10.75 -3.49 17.47
CA LEU A 273 9.50 -4.07 16.98
C LEU A 273 9.68 -4.70 15.59
N PRO A 274 8.96 -5.80 15.27
CA PRO A 274 8.92 -6.34 13.92
C PRO A 274 8.38 -5.29 12.92
N ALA A 275 9.05 -5.13 11.78
CA ALA A 275 8.62 -4.17 10.76
C ALA A 275 8.00 -4.89 9.56
N ILE A 276 6.82 -4.46 9.16
CA ILE A 276 6.05 -5.01 8.06
C ILE A 276 5.94 -3.97 6.95
N ARG A 277 6.31 -4.37 5.73
CA ARG A 277 6.15 -3.53 4.54
C ARG A 277 4.80 -3.80 3.90
N VAL A 278 4.03 -2.73 3.73
CA VAL A 278 2.73 -2.81 3.06
C VAL A 278 2.76 -1.97 1.78
N PRO A 279 2.21 -2.48 0.66
CA PRO A 279 2.13 -1.70 -0.57
C PRO A 279 1.24 -0.47 -0.37
N PHE A 280 1.59 0.63 -1.06
CA PHE A 280 0.86 1.91 -1.02
C PHE A 280 0.85 2.62 0.34
N PHE A 281 1.57 2.15 1.34
CA PHE A 281 1.73 2.88 2.59
C PHE A 281 2.51 4.18 2.33
N PRO A 282 2.15 5.32 2.97
CA PRO A 282 2.86 6.59 2.79
C PRO A 282 4.36 6.46 3.05
N ALA A 283 5.17 7.08 2.17
CA ALA A 283 6.63 6.88 2.16
C ALA A 283 7.34 7.48 3.39
N ASN A 284 6.76 8.55 3.94
CA ASN A 284 7.32 9.36 5.03
C ASN A 284 6.57 9.18 6.35
N ALA A 285 5.97 8.01 6.56
CA ALA A 285 5.19 7.70 7.75
C ALA A 285 5.38 6.24 8.18
N PHE A 286 5.07 5.96 9.45
CA PHE A 286 4.84 4.62 9.95
C PHE A 286 3.68 4.61 10.95
N LEU A 287 3.05 3.45 11.07
CA LEU A 287 1.99 3.16 12.05
C LEU A 287 2.48 2.03 12.94
N ILE A 288 2.49 2.24 14.25
CA ILE A 288 2.71 1.18 15.24
C ILE A 288 1.35 0.72 15.72
N THR A 289 1.05 -0.55 15.59
CA THR A 289 -0.19 -1.15 16.09
C THR A 289 -0.12 -2.67 15.96
N ARG A 290 -1.08 -3.37 16.56
CA ARG A 290 -1.31 -4.79 16.25
C ARG A 290 -2.04 -4.88 14.90
N LEU A 291 -1.84 -5.96 14.16
CA LEU A 291 -2.52 -6.13 12.87
C LEU A 291 -4.01 -6.43 13.02
N ASP A 292 -4.40 -7.16 14.06
CA ASP A 292 -5.81 -7.43 14.40
C ASP A 292 -6.57 -6.20 14.92
N ASN A 293 -5.85 -5.10 15.22
CA ASN A 293 -6.43 -3.79 15.53
C ASN A 293 -6.95 -3.05 14.30
N LEU A 294 -6.59 -3.50 13.10
CA LEU A 294 -7.08 -2.94 11.85
C LEU A 294 -8.15 -3.83 11.24
N SER A 295 -9.30 -3.26 10.94
CA SER A 295 -10.46 -4.00 10.42
C SER A 295 -11.01 -3.37 9.16
N ILE A 296 -11.61 -4.21 8.31
CA ILE A 296 -12.49 -3.81 7.22
C ILE A 296 -13.87 -4.39 7.51
N TYR A 297 -14.83 -3.53 7.81
CA TYR A 297 -16.22 -3.93 7.99
C TYR A 297 -16.92 -3.87 6.64
N TRP A 298 -17.71 -4.87 6.32
CA TRP A 298 -18.52 -4.88 5.12
C TRP A 298 -19.98 -5.29 5.45
N LEU A 299 -20.94 -4.55 4.89
CA LEU A 299 -22.35 -4.77 5.15
C LEU A 299 -22.83 -5.99 4.37
N GLU A 300 -23.39 -6.97 5.08
CA GLU A 300 -24.08 -8.11 4.49
C GLU A 300 -25.21 -7.64 3.57
N ASP A 301 -25.55 -8.44 2.56
CA ASP A 301 -26.59 -8.15 1.56
C ASP A 301 -26.42 -6.83 0.77
N SER A 302 -25.28 -6.14 0.92
CA SER A 302 -25.00 -4.90 0.19
C SER A 302 -24.28 -5.12 -1.15
N HIS A 303 -23.76 -6.32 -1.37
CA HIS A 303 -23.01 -6.64 -2.58
C HIS A 303 -23.94 -6.73 -3.78
N ARG A 304 -23.70 -5.90 -4.79
CA ARG A 304 -24.47 -5.83 -6.03
C ARG A 304 -23.53 -5.99 -7.21
N ARG A 305 -24.00 -6.71 -8.22
CA ARG A 305 -23.25 -6.95 -9.45
C ARG A 305 -24.13 -6.77 -10.68
N HIS A 306 -23.50 -6.39 -11.79
CA HIS A 306 -24.12 -6.27 -13.09
C HIS A 306 -23.04 -6.53 -14.14
N ILE A 307 -23.33 -7.41 -15.10
CA ILE A 307 -22.40 -7.77 -16.18
C ILE A 307 -23.07 -7.49 -17.50
N ASP A 308 -22.50 -6.57 -18.29
CA ASP A 308 -23.03 -6.19 -19.59
C ASP A 308 -22.01 -6.33 -20.70
N GLU A 309 -22.48 -6.70 -21.89
CA GLU A 309 -21.68 -6.77 -23.09
C GLU A 309 -21.86 -5.50 -23.93
N ASN A 310 -20.87 -4.62 -23.92
CA ASN A 310 -20.89 -3.40 -24.69
C ASN A 310 -20.21 -3.61 -26.07
N ALA A 311 -21.01 -4.03 -27.04
CA ALA A 311 -20.55 -4.28 -28.42
C ALA A 311 -20.04 -3.00 -29.12
N LYS A 312 -20.57 -1.81 -28.74
CA LYS A 312 -20.13 -0.52 -29.31
C LYS A 312 -18.69 -0.15 -28.92
N ARG A 313 -18.19 -0.72 -27.82
CA ARG A 313 -16.83 -0.47 -27.29
C ARG A 313 -15.94 -1.73 -27.29
N ASP A 314 -16.38 -2.82 -27.92
CA ASP A 314 -15.65 -4.09 -28.00
C ASP A 314 -15.16 -4.61 -26.64
N ARG A 315 -16.04 -4.56 -25.62
CA ARG A 315 -15.69 -4.94 -24.26
C ARG A 315 -16.87 -5.50 -23.47
N ILE A 316 -16.53 -6.24 -22.42
CA ILE A 316 -17.47 -6.67 -21.37
C ILE A 316 -17.26 -5.77 -20.17
N GLU A 317 -18.32 -5.20 -19.66
CA GLU A 317 -18.34 -4.32 -18.51
C GLU A 317 -18.88 -5.07 -17.29
N ASN A 318 -18.18 -4.97 -16.17
CA ASN A 318 -18.62 -5.50 -14.90
C ASN A 318 -18.72 -4.35 -13.90
N TYR A 319 -19.90 -4.15 -13.38
CA TYR A 319 -20.20 -3.17 -12.34
C TYR A 319 -20.44 -3.92 -11.04
N GLU A 320 -19.62 -3.65 -10.04
CA GLU A 320 -19.67 -4.31 -8.76
C GLU A 320 -19.61 -3.29 -7.64
N SER A 321 -20.48 -3.38 -6.66
CA SER A 321 -20.51 -2.46 -5.53
C SER A 321 -20.77 -3.20 -4.24
N ILE A 322 -20.06 -2.78 -3.18
CA ILE A 322 -20.22 -3.27 -1.81
C ILE A 322 -20.15 -2.10 -0.85
N LYS A 323 -20.82 -2.18 0.28
CA LYS A 323 -20.70 -1.19 1.34
C LYS A 323 -19.68 -1.67 2.35
N GLN A 324 -18.69 -0.82 2.66
CA GLN A 324 -17.60 -1.15 3.57
C GLN A 324 -17.08 0.09 4.31
N ASP A 325 -16.42 -0.14 5.44
CA ASP A 325 -15.72 0.90 6.22
C ASP A 325 -14.36 0.35 6.70
N TYR A 326 -13.44 1.26 6.95
CA TYR A 326 -12.14 0.97 7.57
C TYR A 326 -12.22 1.32 9.05
N VAL A 327 -11.99 0.36 9.93
CA VAL A 327 -12.16 0.53 11.38
C VAL A 327 -10.83 0.28 12.09
N VAL A 328 -10.53 1.11 13.07
CA VAL A 328 -9.49 0.86 14.07
C VAL A 328 -10.20 0.37 15.33
N GLU A 329 -9.85 -0.82 15.83
CA GLU A 329 -10.58 -1.43 16.93
C GLU A 329 -10.31 -0.72 18.26
N ASP A 330 -9.05 -0.41 18.55
CA ASP A 330 -8.62 0.32 19.72
C ASP A 330 -7.53 1.31 19.36
N TYR A 331 -7.80 2.60 19.52
CA TYR A 331 -6.79 3.65 19.29
C TYR A 331 -5.68 3.64 20.34
N ALA A 332 -5.96 3.13 21.56
CA ALA A 332 -4.98 3.05 22.63
C ALA A 332 -3.82 2.07 22.32
N CYS A 333 -4.09 1.11 21.44
CA CYS A 333 -3.13 0.09 20.99
C CYS A 333 -2.21 0.55 19.86
N GLY A 334 -2.21 1.83 19.45
CA GLY A 334 -1.36 2.24 18.35
C GLY A 334 -1.08 3.75 18.29
N CYS A 335 -0.10 4.09 17.45
CA CYS A 335 0.25 5.48 17.17
C CYS A 335 0.73 5.66 15.73
N LEU A 336 0.47 6.82 15.17
CA LEU A 336 0.86 7.24 13.82
C LEU A 336 1.96 8.28 13.91
N VAL A 337 3.05 8.07 13.17
CA VAL A 337 4.11 9.08 12.97
C VAL A 337 4.21 9.38 11.49
N GLU A 338 4.14 10.65 11.14
CA GLU A 338 4.16 11.12 9.76
C GLU A 338 5.05 12.35 9.58
N ASN A 339 5.24 12.80 8.32
CA ASN A 339 6.15 13.89 7.96
C ASN A 339 7.62 13.63 8.32
N ILE A 340 8.04 12.36 8.25
CA ILE A 340 9.41 11.94 8.54
C ILE A 340 10.31 12.34 7.37
N GLU A 341 11.41 13.03 7.67
CA GLU A 341 12.46 13.38 6.73
C GLU A 341 13.77 12.72 7.14
N ILE A 342 14.26 11.76 6.34
CA ILE A 342 15.55 11.12 6.59
C ILE A 342 16.65 12.03 6.06
N LEU A 343 17.53 12.48 6.97
CA LEU A 343 18.69 13.29 6.62
C LEU A 343 19.74 12.45 5.93
N PRO A 344 20.39 12.96 4.87
CA PRO A 344 21.43 12.23 4.16
C PRO A 344 22.65 11.96 5.06
N VAL A 345 23.20 10.75 4.99
CA VAL A 345 24.42 10.38 5.71
C VAL A 345 25.60 11.15 5.09
N LYS A 346 26.28 11.97 5.87
CA LYS A 346 27.52 12.63 5.47
C LYS A 346 28.66 11.63 5.60
N SER A 347 29.13 11.07 4.50
CA SER A 347 30.38 10.30 4.48
C SER A 347 31.48 11.20 3.93
N GLY A 348 32.45 11.55 4.79
CA GLY A 348 33.78 12.09 4.39
C GLY A 348 33.81 13.22 3.35
N GLY A 349 32.88 14.21 3.44
CA GLY A 349 32.87 15.38 2.56
C GLY A 349 31.95 15.33 1.35
N GLU A 350 31.40 14.18 0.99
CA GLU A 350 30.35 14.05 -0.05
C GLU A 350 29.02 13.60 0.56
N THR A 351 27.95 14.26 0.17
CA THR A 351 26.58 13.91 0.59
C THR A 351 26.12 12.70 -0.23
N VAL A 352 26.12 11.51 0.37
CA VAL A 352 25.53 10.33 -0.27
C VAL A 352 24.00 10.45 -0.14
N ARG A 353 23.35 10.81 -1.23
CA ARG A 353 21.89 10.78 -1.33
C ARG A 353 21.45 9.35 -1.65
N GLY A 354 20.51 8.81 -0.90
CA GLY A 354 19.86 7.55 -1.25
C GLY A 354 19.19 7.65 -2.64
N ALA A 355 19.01 6.52 -3.31
CA ALA A 355 18.45 6.45 -4.67
C ALA A 355 17.10 7.16 -4.84
N SER A 356 16.33 7.36 -3.76
CA SER A 356 15.08 8.14 -3.76
C SER A 356 15.27 9.63 -4.02
N ALA A 357 16.44 10.21 -3.66
CA ALA A 357 16.70 11.64 -3.89
C ALA A 357 17.07 11.94 -5.35
N LEU A 358 17.51 10.92 -6.11
CA LEU A 358 17.81 11.04 -7.53
C LEU A 358 16.55 10.96 -8.42
N MET A 359 15.44 10.39 -7.89
CA MET A 359 14.20 10.24 -8.64
C MET A 359 13.30 11.50 -8.63
N VAL A 360 13.58 12.48 -7.75
CA VAL A 360 12.78 13.71 -7.65
C VAL A 360 13.32 14.83 -8.54
N SER A 361 14.58 14.76 -9.00
CA SER A 361 15.19 15.79 -9.84
C SER A 361 15.03 15.56 -11.34
N ASP A 362 14.71 14.32 -11.78
CA ASP A 362 14.46 13.99 -13.18
C ASP A 362 13.03 13.45 -13.34
N ALA A 363 12.04 14.33 -13.23
CA ALA A 363 10.79 14.11 -13.95
C ALA A 363 11.18 13.97 -15.43
N PRO A 364 10.86 12.82 -16.10
CA PRO A 364 11.20 12.68 -17.51
C PRO A 364 10.62 13.87 -18.26
N ASN A 365 11.50 14.59 -18.95
CA ASN A 365 11.12 15.74 -19.74
C ASN A 365 10.33 15.21 -20.95
N TYR A 366 9.03 15.08 -20.77
CA TYR A 366 8.10 14.63 -21.79
C TYR A 366 8.05 15.56 -23.00
N ASP A 367 8.44 16.83 -22.84
CA ASP A 367 8.55 17.77 -23.95
C ASP A 367 9.68 17.38 -24.92
N GLY A 368 10.79 16.87 -24.40
CA GLY A 368 11.89 16.34 -25.21
C GLY A 368 11.51 15.03 -25.93
N LEU A 369 10.75 14.18 -25.28
CA LEU A 369 10.28 12.90 -25.87
C LEU A 369 9.22 13.18 -26.96
N ALA A 370 8.30 14.11 -26.74
CA ALA A 370 7.31 14.52 -27.71
C ALA A 370 7.97 15.14 -28.95
N ALA A 371 9.00 15.99 -28.77
CA ALA A 371 9.78 16.56 -29.86
C ALA A 371 10.55 15.48 -30.65
N ALA A 372 11.14 14.50 -29.97
CA ALA A 372 11.85 13.38 -30.60
C ALA A 372 10.90 12.47 -31.40
N ILE A 373 9.70 12.19 -30.89
CA ILE A 373 8.67 11.42 -31.59
C ILE A 373 8.15 12.19 -32.81
N MET A 374 7.93 13.49 -32.70
CA MET A 374 7.50 14.32 -33.85
C MET A 374 8.58 14.42 -34.91
N ALA A 375 9.86 14.50 -34.53
CA ALA A 375 10.99 14.46 -35.46
C ALA A 375 11.08 13.10 -36.18
N ALA A 376 10.90 12.00 -35.45
CA ALA A 376 10.91 10.66 -36.05
C ALA A 376 9.72 10.41 -37.00
N VAL A 377 8.55 10.93 -36.69
CA VAL A 377 7.36 10.85 -37.56
C VAL A 377 7.54 11.70 -38.82
N ASN A 378 8.16 12.88 -38.74
CA ASN A 378 8.45 13.71 -39.90
C ASN A 378 9.51 13.13 -40.84
N VAL A 379 10.54 12.43 -40.29
CA VAL A 379 11.53 11.68 -41.07
C VAL A 379 10.91 10.48 -41.78
N ALA A 380 9.93 9.81 -41.15
CA ALA A 380 9.21 8.70 -41.77
C ALA A 380 8.18 9.14 -42.84
N ALA A 381 7.71 10.40 -42.78
CA ALA A 381 6.75 10.95 -43.73
C ALA A 381 7.41 11.58 -44.99
N ASN A 382 8.71 11.89 -44.96
CA ASN A 382 9.46 12.44 -46.09
C ASN A 382 10.84 11.78 -46.26
N PRO A 383 10.90 10.59 -46.91
CA PRO A 383 12.17 9.84 -47.06
C PRO A 383 13.14 10.46 -48.10
N ASN A 384 12.83 11.61 -48.75
CA ASN A 384 13.61 12.16 -49.84
C ASN A 384 14.48 13.39 -49.50
N GLU A 385 14.58 13.80 -48.25
CA GLU A 385 15.39 14.99 -47.86
C GLU A 385 16.63 14.67 -46.98
N ALA A 386 17.08 13.42 -46.92
CA ALA A 386 18.26 13.08 -46.16
C ALA A 386 19.34 12.48 -47.06
N GLN A 387 19.99 13.30 -47.90
CA GLN A 387 21.34 13.02 -48.39
C GLN A 387 22.26 14.15 -47.88
N PRO A 388 23.25 13.84 -47.03
CA PRO A 388 24.35 14.78 -46.79
C PRO A 388 25.33 14.70 -47.92
N GLU A 389 25.65 15.84 -48.53
CA GLU A 389 26.71 16.03 -49.49
C GLU A 389 28.07 15.56 -48.92
N ALA A 390 28.74 14.71 -49.68
CA ALA A 390 30.11 14.26 -49.42
C ALA A 390 31.02 15.40 -49.85
N THR A 391 31.63 16.08 -48.90
CA THR A 391 32.82 16.91 -49.14
C THR A 391 34.08 16.03 -49.08
N THR A 392 34.64 15.83 -50.26
CA THR A 392 35.97 15.36 -50.53
C THR A 392 36.96 16.39 -50.02
N ASP A 393 37.85 16.02 -49.12
CA ASP A 393 39.19 16.57 -49.07
C ASP A 393 40.20 15.46 -48.74
N ALA A 394 40.97 15.16 -49.78
CA ALA A 394 42.15 14.35 -49.74
C ALA A 394 43.36 15.24 -49.37
N GLN A 395 44.22 14.83 -48.47
CA GLN A 395 45.68 14.91 -48.64
C GLN A 395 46.41 14.35 -47.38
N THR A 396 47.15 13.25 -47.63
CA THR A 396 48.61 13.06 -47.46
C THR A 396 49.19 13.09 -46.03
N ALA A 397 49.70 11.97 -45.59
CA ALA A 397 51.08 11.70 -45.14
C ALA A 397 51.16 10.33 -44.44
N THR A 398 51.66 9.33 -45.09
CA THR A 398 53.05 8.77 -45.05
C THR A 398 53.54 8.23 -43.69
N GLN A 399 53.72 6.90 -43.72
CA GLN A 399 54.77 6.11 -43.09
C GLN A 399 54.98 6.15 -41.58
N ASN A 400 54.82 5.02 -40.94
CA ASN A 400 55.92 4.18 -40.45
C ASN A 400 55.34 2.97 -39.67
N ALA A 401 55.60 1.78 -40.24
CA ALA A 401 55.66 0.54 -39.48
C ALA A 401 57.08 0.40 -38.92
N PRO A 402 57.26 -0.31 -37.80
CA PRO A 402 58.12 -1.49 -37.88
C PRO A 402 57.55 -2.72 -37.15
N GLU A 403 57.51 -3.80 -37.88
CA GLU A 403 58.23 -5.06 -37.66
C GLU A 403 58.03 -5.77 -36.32
N THR A 404 57.43 -6.90 -36.46
CA THR A 404 57.56 -8.09 -35.60
C THR A 404 58.98 -8.61 -35.54
N PRO A 405 59.39 -9.30 -34.46
CA PRO A 405 60.04 -10.59 -34.70
C PRO A 405 59.33 -11.75 -33.92
N ALA A 406 59.17 -12.78 -34.67
CA ALA A 406 58.98 -14.16 -34.19
C ALA A 406 60.25 -14.68 -33.55
N THR A 407 60.19 -15.56 -32.57
CA THR A 407 60.86 -16.87 -32.57
C THR A 407 60.63 -17.65 -31.28
N LYS A 408 60.27 -18.94 -31.54
CA LYS A 408 60.78 -20.19 -30.94
C LYS A 408 60.72 -20.33 -29.42
N GLY A 409 60.11 -21.34 -28.79
CA GLY A 409 60.16 -22.72 -29.14
C GLY A 409 60.68 -23.50 -27.94
N SER A 410 60.06 -24.62 -27.65
CA SER A 410 60.64 -25.76 -26.94
C SER A 410 60.73 -25.70 -25.41
N LYS A 411 59.93 -26.39 -24.71
CA LYS A 411 59.97 -27.80 -24.25
C LYS A 411 58.75 -28.09 -23.43
#